data_fc757ffd953073d244b827bd161864d8
#
_entry.id   fc757ffd953073d244b827bd161864d8
#
_cell.length_a   1.000
_cell.length_b   1.000
_cell.length_c   1.000
_cell.angle_alpha   90.00
_cell.angle_beta   90.00
_cell.angle_gamma   90.00
#
_symmetry.space_group_name_H-M   'P 1'
#
loop_
_entity.id
_entity.type
_entity.pdbx_description
1 polymer ?
#
loop_
_entity_poly.entity_id
_entity_poly.type
_entity_poly.pdbx_seq_one_letter_code
_entity_poly.pdbx_strand_id
1 'polypeptide(L)'
;PQWFHEAISNKPKIKSLVHQLGNITYQQWDRKKKDVIVLIHGTGAHKKWWDPIAPLISENFSIIAPDLPGMGESDHREEYNFEGFSEALIAILHQEKIMANSQNIYLIGHSLGGHVAGYMASEFPDLFNGIVMIDSPIRPPTYDYDKHKSTGPLRRIKLYPDKTSIIERFRLMPPQDCKNDWYLRYIAEHSILNAQKGWRWRFDDKMFATLQRLHNYEFKFKCPALFI
;
A
#
# COMPACT_ATOMS: atom_id res chain seq x y z
N PRO A 1 5.10 19.76 12.61
CA PRO A 1 3.88 20.43 13.11
C PRO A 1 3.22 19.62 14.23
N GLN A 2 2.53 20.29 15.15
CA GLN A 2 1.93 19.64 16.32
C GLN A 2 0.97 18.50 15.92
N TRP A 3 0.07 18.76 14.99
CA TRP A 3 -0.88 17.75 14.49
C TRP A 3 -0.21 16.45 14.00
N PHE A 4 0.96 16.56 13.38
CA PHE A 4 1.69 15.39 12.90
C PHE A 4 2.23 14.56 14.07
N HIS A 5 2.81 15.21 15.08
CA HIS A 5 3.32 14.52 16.27
C HIS A 5 2.20 13.86 17.06
N GLU A 6 1.06 14.52 17.17
CA GLU A 6 -0.15 13.97 17.77
C GLU A 6 -0.64 12.74 17.00
N ALA A 7 -0.74 12.85 15.67
CA ALA A 7 -1.19 11.75 14.81
C ALA A 7 -0.25 10.53 14.93
N ILE A 8 1.05 10.70 14.75
CA ILE A 8 2.00 9.57 14.83
C ILE A 8 2.19 9.02 16.27
N SER A 9 1.75 9.74 17.29
CA SER A 9 1.72 9.23 18.66
C SER A 9 0.54 8.30 18.92
N ASN A 10 -0.54 8.40 18.15
CA ASN A 10 -1.67 7.49 18.19
C ASN A 10 -1.32 6.17 17.47
N LYS A 11 -0.65 5.29 18.20
CA LYS A 11 -0.08 4.06 17.64
C LYS A 11 -1.14 3.05 17.26
N PRO A 12 -1.08 2.49 16.04
CA PRO A 12 -1.95 1.37 15.64
C PRO A 12 -1.58 0.07 16.36
N LYS A 13 -2.50 -0.87 16.35
CA LYS A 13 -2.17 -2.26 16.61
C LYS A 13 -1.51 -2.84 15.37
N ILE A 14 -0.31 -3.38 15.53
CA ILE A 14 0.38 -4.11 14.46
C ILE A 14 0.01 -5.56 14.55
N LYS A 15 -0.37 -6.14 13.43
CA LYS A 15 -0.82 -7.52 13.30
C LYS A 15 -0.16 -8.18 12.09
N SER A 16 -0.21 -9.50 12.09
CA SER A 16 0.20 -10.32 10.95
C SER A 16 -0.78 -11.45 10.71
N LEU A 17 -0.82 -11.88 9.47
CA LEU A 17 -1.58 -13.01 8.99
C LEU A 17 -0.64 -13.95 8.25
N VAL A 18 -0.60 -15.21 8.67
CA VAL A 18 0.06 -16.25 7.88
C VAL A 18 -0.87 -16.66 6.75
N HIS A 19 -0.50 -16.32 5.54
CA HIS A 19 -1.19 -16.69 4.31
C HIS A 19 -0.39 -17.77 3.57
N GLN A 20 -1.05 -18.59 2.76
CA GLN A 20 -0.39 -19.66 1.99
C GLN A 20 0.76 -19.15 1.09
N LEU A 21 0.70 -17.88 0.67
CA LEU A 21 1.73 -17.23 -0.16
C LEU A 21 2.69 -16.34 0.64
N GLY A 22 2.78 -16.52 1.97
CA GLY A 22 3.67 -15.76 2.84
C GLY A 22 2.94 -14.93 3.89
N ASN A 23 3.69 -14.40 4.83
CA ASN A 23 3.15 -13.60 5.92
C ASN A 23 2.80 -12.18 5.45
N ILE A 24 1.62 -11.69 5.84
CA ILE A 24 1.15 -10.34 5.54
C ILE A 24 1.05 -9.56 6.85
N THR A 25 1.64 -8.38 6.89
CA THR A 25 1.55 -7.48 8.05
C THR A 25 0.61 -6.31 7.77
N TYR A 26 -0.05 -5.84 8.79
CA TYR A 26 -0.97 -4.70 8.68
C TYR A 26 -1.09 -3.95 10.00
N GLN A 27 -1.52 -2.72 9.89
CA GLN A 27 -1.84 -1.83 11.01
C GLN A 27 -3.36 -1.69 11.14
N GLN A 28 -3.80 -1.44 12.36
CA GLN A 28 -5.19 -1.27 12.68
C GLN A 28 -5.41 -0.19 13.74
N TRP A 29 -6.27 0.78 13.42
CA TRP A 29 -6.77 1.80 14.33
C TRP A 29 -8.26 1.57 14.57
N ASP A 30 -8.72 1.81 15.74
CA ASP A 30 -10.06 1.63 16.28
C ASP A 30 -10.95 0.56 15.59
N ARG A 31 -11.32 -0.50 16.30
CA ARG A 31 -12.18 -1.58 15.78
C ARG A 31 -13.63 -1.52 16.26
N LYS A 32 -14.02 -0.44 16.89
CA LYS A 32 -15.36 -0.31 17.45
C LYS A 32 -16.36 0.28 16.45
N LYS A 33 -15.87 0.84 15.35
CA LYS A 33 -16.72 1.42 14.31
C LYS A 33 -17.20 0.33 13.34
N LYS A 34 -18.44 0.46 12.88
CA LYS A 34 -19.03 -0.48 11.92
C LYS A 34 -18.58 -0.22 10.48
N ASP A 35 -18.23 1.02 10.18
CA ASP A 35 -17.70 1.39 8.89
C ASP A 35 -16.18 1.25 8.89
N VAL A 36 -15.66 0.60 7.86
CA VAL A 36 -14.24 0.24 7.75
C VAL A 36 -13.63 0.88 6.51
N ILE A 37 -12.44 1.44 6.66
CA ILE A 37 -11.61 1.90 5.54
C ILE A 37 -10.35 1.05 5.49
N VAL A 38 -10.04 0.55 4.29
CA VAL A 38 -8.76 -0.10 3.99
C VAL A 38 -7.89 0.89 3.22
N LEU A 39 -6.73 1.25 3.79
CA LEU A 39 -5.77 2.20 3.22
C LEU A 39 -4.64 1.43 2.52
N ILE A 40 -4.59 1.48 1.20
CA ILE A 40 -3.68 0.68 0.38
C ILE A 40 -2.58 1.58 -0.19
N HIS A 41 -1.33 1.30 0.16
CA HIS A 41 -0.19 2.11 -0.26
C HIS A 41 0.26 1.83 -1.70
N GLY A 42 1.10 2.72 -2.25
CA GLY A 42 1.65 2.62 -3.60
C GLY A 42 2.89 1.72 -3.71
N THR A 43 3.44 1.63 -4.91
CA THR A 43 4.62 0.84 -5.23
C THR A 43 5.84 1.28 -4.40
N GLY A 44 6.51 0.31 -3.76
CA GLY A 44 7.70 0.57 -2.93
C GLY A 44 7.44 1.32 -1.63
N ALA A 45 6.16 1.64 -1.33
CA ALA A 45 5.73 2.23 -0.08
C ALA A 45 5.43 1.15 0.98
N HIS A 46 4.80 1.51 2.06
CA HIS A 46 4.43 0.63 3.16
C HIS A 46 3.30 1.23 4.02
N LYS A 47 2.68 0.43 4.87
CA LYS A 47 1.56 0.82 5.74
C LYS A 47 1.78 2.10 6.55
N LYS A 48 3.01 2.39 6.95
CA LYS A 48 3.34 3.57 7.76
C LYS A 48 3.24 4.91 7.01
N TRP A 49 3.05 4.91 5.70
CA TRP A 49 2.68 6.12 4.97
C TRP A 49 1.36 6.70 5.46
N TRP A 50 0.52 5.86 6.03
CA TRP A 50 -0.80 6.23 6.53
C TRP A 50 -0.79 6.67 8.00
N ASP A 51 0.32 6.47 8.74
CA ASP A 51 0.41 6.80 10.17
C ASP A 51 0.00 8.24 10.52
N PRO A 52 0.33 9.27 9.71
CA PRO A 52 -0.09 10.63 10.02
C PRO A 52 -1.55 10.93 9.68
N ILE A 53 -2.19 10.11 8.83
CA ILE A 53 -3.53 10.37 8.29
C ILE A 53 -4.58 9.47 8.95
N ALA A 54 -4.25 8.19 9.14
CA ALA A 54 -5.19 7.23 9.67
C ALA A 54 -5.82 7.63 11.02
N PRO A 55 -5.09 8.19 11.99
CA PRO A 55 -5.67 8.65 13.24
C PRO A 55 -6.75 9.73 13.08
N LEU A 56 -6.59 10.63 12.09
CA LEU A 56 -7.53 11.72 11.84
C LEU A 56 -8.90 11.21 11.36
N ILE A 57 -8.92 10.10 10.64
CA ILE A 57 -10.16 9.49 10.13
C ILE A 57 -10.67 8.35 11.02
N SER A 58 -9.85 7.85 11.94
CA SER A 58 -10.24 6.76 12.86
C SER A 58 -11.27 7.17 13.92
N GLU A 59 -11.55 8.46 14.05
CA GLU A 59 -12.65 8.95 14.89
C GLU A 59 -14.02 8.41 14.43
N ASN A 60 -14.19 8.24 13.12
CA ASN A 60 -15.45 7.82 12.52
C ASN A 60 -15.41 6.42 11.89
N PHE A 61 -14.23 5.90 11.60
CA PHE A 61 -14.03 4.64 10.90
C PHE A 61 -13.05 3.72 11.63
N SER A 62 -13.25 2.42 11.52
CA SER A 62 -12.18 1.45 11.79
C SER A 62 -11.24 1.41 10.59
N ILE A 63 -9.93 1.54 10.84
CA ILE A 63 -8.94 1.64 9.76
C ILE A 63 -8.06 0.40 9.74
N ILE A 64 -7.83 -0.12 8.55
CA ILE A 64 -6.83 -1.17 8.27
C ILE A 64 -5.86 -0.61 7.22
N ALA A 65 -4.56 -0.72 7.48
CA ALA A 65 -3.52 -0.38 6.52
C ALA A 65 -2.55 -1.56 6.39
N PRO A 66 -2.63 -2.37 5.32
CA PRO A 66 -1.72 -3.48 5.07
C PRO A 66 -0.41 -3.01 4.46
N ASP A 67 0.64 -3.79 4.64
CA ASP A 67 1.75 -3.85 3.71
C ASP A 67 1.38 -4.82 2.60
N LEU A 68 1.36 -4.36 1.36
CA LEU A 68 1.17 -5.24 0.22
C LEU A 68 2.33 -6.26 0.12
N PRO A 69 2.07 -7.49 -0.37
CA PRO A 69 3.13 -8.47 -0.61
C PRO A 69 4.36 -7.89 -1.31
N GLY A 70 5.54 -8.24 -0.82
CA GLY A 70 6.81 -7.72 -1.35
C GLY A 70 7.20 -6.32 -0.90
N MET A 71 6.41 -5.69 -0.04
CA MET A 71 6.63 -4.33 0.46
C MET A 71 6.46 -4.26 1.98
N GLY A 72 7.11 -3.29 2.60
CA GLY A 72 7.05 -3.09 4.05
C GLY A 72 7.60 -4.29 4.82
N GLU A 73 6.79 -4.87 5.69
CA GLU A 73 7.11 -6.02 6.53
C GLU A 73 6.39 -7.30 6.08
N SER A 74 5.66 -7.24 4.97
CA SER A 74 5.08 -8.42 4.33
C SER A 74 6.12 -9.20 3.54
N ASP A 75 5.95 -10.52 3.46
CA ASP A 75 6.90 -11.40 2.80
C ASP A 75 7.02 -11.13 1.30
N HIS A 76 8.20 -11.41 0.77
CA HIS A 76 8.47 -11.40 -0.66
C HIS A 76 7.82 -12.61 -1.33
N ARG A 77 7.51 -12.45 -2.63
CA ARG A 77 6.93 -13.50 -3.47
C ARG A 77 7.77 -13.68 -4.74
N GLU A 78 7.57 -14.79 -5.42
CA GLU A 78 8.22 -15.02 -6.70
C GLU A 78 7.63 -14.15 -7.81
N GLU A 79 6.32 -13.94 -7.77
CA GLU A 79 5.56 -13.12 -8.73
C GLU A 79 4.58 -12.19 -8.00
N TYR A 80 4.25 -11.10 -8.66
CA TYR A 80 3.30 -10.10 -8.17
C TYR A 80 2.23 -9.83 -9.22
N ASN A 81 0.98 -9.93 -8.82
CA ASN A 81 -0.19 -9.62 -9.64
C ASN A 81 -1.33 -9.06 -8.78
N PHE A 82 -2.35 -8.51 -9.42
CA PHE A 82 -3.48 -7.90 -8.74
C PHE A 82 -4.35 -8.92 -8.01
N GLU A 83 -4.42 -10.11 -8.52
CA GLU A 83 -5.12 -11.24 -7.91
C GLU A 83 -4.50 -11.59 -6.56
N GLY A 84 -3.19 -11.81 -6.50
CA GLY A 84 -2.48 -12.12 -5.26
C GLY A 84 -2.45 -10.95 -4.25
N PHE A 85 -2.48 -9.69 -4.70
CA PHE A 85 -2.70 -8.55 -3.80
C PHE A 85 -4.11 -8.58 -3.22
N SER A 86 -5.12 -8.83 -4.05
CA SER A 86 -6.51 -8.91 -3.61
C SER A 86 -6.76 -10.05 -2.63
N GLU A 87 -6.21 -11.24 -2.91
CA GLU A 87 -6.28 -12.39 -2.01
C GLU A 87 -5.71 -12.08 -0.62
N ALA A 88 -4.55 -11.40 -0.56
CA ALA A 88 -3.96 -10.99 0.70
C ALA A 88 -4.87 -10.03 1.49
N LEU A 89 -5.50 -9.07 0.81
CA LEU A 89 -6.41 -8.12 1.44
C LEU A 89 -7.72 -8.79 1.88
N ILE A 90 -8.30 -9.64 1.06
CA ILE A 90 -9.49 -10.43 1.40
C ILE A 90 -9.21 -11.32 2.62
N ALA A 91 -8.02 -11.94 2.69
CA ALA A 91 -7.64 -12.77 3.83
C ALA A 91 -7.57 -11.95 5.13
N ILE A 92 -7.08 -10.71 5.09
CA ILE A 92 -7.12 -9.78 6.24
C ILE A 92 -8.56 -9.47 6.63
N LEU A 93 -9.43 -9.12 5.67
CA LEU A 93 -10.84 -8.82 5.94
C LEU A 93 -11.56 -10.02 6.57
N HIS A 94 -11.22 -11.21 6.15
CA HIS A 94 -11.72 -12.48 6.70
C HIS A 94 -11.25 -12.71 8.13
N GLN A 95 -9.92 -12.66 8.38
CA GLN A 95 -9.32 -12.84 9.70
C GLN A 95 -9.90 -11.86 10.72
N GLU A 96 -10.10 -10.63 10.30
CA GLU A 96 -10.64 -9.57 11.14
C GLU A 96 -12.18 -9.58 11.24
N LYS A 97 -12.84 -10.53 10.59
CA LYS A 97 -14.30 -10.68 10.53
C LYS A 97 -15.00 -9.39 10.04
N ILE A 98 -14.32 -8.62 9.17
CA ILE A 98 -14.85 -7.36 8.63
C ILE A 98 -16.09 -7.63 7.78
N MET A 99 -16.00 -8.59 6.87
CA MET A 99 -17.08 -8.92 5.94
C MET A 99 -18.38 -9.36 6.65
N ALA A 100 -18.26 -9.92 7.87
CA ALA A 100 -19.41 -10.37 8.63
C ALA A 100 -19.98 -9.32 9.60
N ASN A 101 -19.13 -8.38 10.07
CA ASN A 101 -19.47 -7.49 11.19
C ASN A 101 -19.54 -6.02 10.81
N SER A 102 -19.03 -5.63 9.66
CA SER A 102 -19.03 -4.23 9.21
C SER A 102 -20.31 -3.90 8.45
N GLN A 103 -20.73 -2.66 8.56
CA GLN A 103 -21.86 -2.13 7.80
C GLN A 103 -21.44 -1.71 6.41
N ASN A 104 -20.33 -0.99 6.31
CA ASN A 104 -19.76 -0.54 5.05
C ASN A 104 -18.26 -0.77 5.02
N ILE A 105 -17.73 -1.11 3.84
CA ILE A 105 -16.30 -1.29 3.59
C ILE A 105 -15.89 -0.39 2.43
N TYR A 106 -14.91 0.48 2.68
CA TYR A 106 -14.36 1.41 1.70
C TYR A 106 -12.89 1.10 1.45
N LEU A 107 -12.44 1.27 0.20
CA LEU A 107 -11.04 1.17 -0.17
C LEU A 107 -10.51 2.55 -0.56
N ILE A 108 -9.38 2.93 0.01
CA ILE A 108 -8.63 4.13 -0.38
C ILE A 108 -7.23 3.69 -0.76
N GLY A 109 -6.86 3.86 -2.02
CA GLY A 109 -5.58 3.42 -2.53
C GLY A 109 -4.82 4.51 -3.25
N HIS A 110 -3.50 4.55 -3.02
CA HIS A 110 -2.60 5.46 -3.71
C HIS A 110 -1.80 4.72 -4.78
N SER A 111 -1.71 5.26 -5.99
CA SER A 111 -0.89 4.71 -7.10
C SER A 111 -1.23 3.22 -7.36
N LEU A 112 -0.29 2.29 -7.19
CA LEU A 112 -0.55 0.85 -7.27
C LEU A 112 -1.71 0.42 -6.36
N GLY A 113 -1.76 0.95 -5.14
CA GLY A 113 -2.85 0.66 -4.19
C GLY A 113 -4.22 1.11 -4.70
N GLY A 114 -4.29 2.20 -5.46
CA GLY A 114 -5.53 2.62 -6.12
C GLY A 114 -5.95 1.66 -7.24
N HIS A 115 -5.01 1.18 -8.03
CA HIS A 115 -5.31 0.12 -9.01
C HIS A 115 -5.75 -1.18 -8.34
N VAL A 116 -5.14 -1.55 -7.20
CA VAL A 116 -5.59 -2.71 -6.41
C VAL A 116 -7.01 -2.50 -5.89
N ALA A 117 -7.32 -1.31 -5.36
CA ALA A 117 -8.68 -0.96 -4.91
C ALA A 117 -9.69 -1.06 -6.06
N GLY A 118 -9.36 -0.52 -7.23
CA GLY A 118 -10.20 -0.61 -8.43
C GLY A 118 -10.40 -2.05 -8.90
N TYR A 119 -9.33 -2.85 -8.93
CA TYR A 119 -9.40 -4.27 -9.27
C TYR A 119 -10.33 -5.02 -8.29
N MET A 120 -10.13 -4.84 -7.00
CA MET A 120 -10.99 -5.47 -5.98
C MET A 120 -12.46 -5.07 -6.11
N ALA A 121 -12.75 -3.78 -6.34
CA ALA A 121 -14.12 -3.32 -6.51
C ALA A 121 -14.79 -3.86 -7.78
N SER A 122 -14.00 -4.18 -8.80
CA SER A 122 -14.50 -4.81 -10.04
C SER A 122 -14.73 -6.32 -9.89
N GLU A 123 -13.79 -7.02 -9.23
CA GLU A 123 -13.89 -8.47 -9.03
C GLU A 123 -14.86 -8.86 -7.90
N PHE A 124 -15.04 -7.98 -6.90
CA PHE A 124 -15.94 -8.19 -5.78
C PHE A 124 -16.98 -7.06 -5.69
N PRO A 125 -17.87 -6.94 -6.69
CA PRO A 125 -18.71 -5.74 -6.88
C PRO A 125 -19.73 -5.48 -5.79
N ASP A 126 -20.07 -6.48 -4.99
CA ASP A 126 -21.05 -6.38 -3.90
C ASP A 126 -20.41 -6.27 -2.50
N LEU A 127 -19.07 -6.29 -2.44
CA LEU A 127 -18.34 -6.27 -1.17
C LEU A 127 -18.02 -4.85 -0.69
N PHE A 128 -17.80 -3.92 -1.60
CA PHE A 128 -17.32 -2.58 -1.27
C PHE A 128 -18.38 -1.51 -1.51
N ASN A 129 -18.48 -0.57 -0.58
CA ASN A 129 -19.46 0.52 -0.59
C ASN A 129 -18.93 1.80 -1.23
N GLY A 130 -17.64 1.86 -1.54
CA GLY A 130 -17.02 2.95 -2.27
C GLY A 130 -15.49 2.81 -2.33
N ILE A 131 -14.90 3.45 -3.33
CA ILE A 131 -13.45 3.48 -3.53
C ILE A 131 -12.94 4.89 -3.77
N VAL A 132 -11.71 5.16 -3.31
CA VAL A 132 -10.95 6.36 -3.66
C VAL A 132 -9.62 5.93 -4.27
N MET A 133 -9.34 6.39 -5.48
CA MET A 133 -8.10 6.14 -6.21
C MET A 133 -7.30 7.44 -6.26
N ILE A 134 -6.19 7.50 -5.52
CA ILE A 134 -5.34 8.68 -5.41
C ILE A 134 -4.13 8.50 -6.33
N ASP A 135 -3.91 9.44 -7.25
CA ASP A 135 -2.81 9.43 -8.23
C ASP A 135 -2.66 8.05 -8.93
N SER A 136 -3.79 7.49 -9.37
CA SER A 136 -3.88 6.15 -9.96
C SER A 136 -4.56 6.22 -11.33
N PRO A 137 -3.86 6.71 -12.37
CA PRO A 137 -4.47 6.95 -13.66
C PRO A 137 -4.96 5.64 -14.32
N ILE A 138 -6.25 5.60 -14.65
CA ILE A 138 -6.83 4.51 -15.44
C ILE A 138 -6.39 4.69 -16.88
N ARG A 139 -5.73 3.69 -17.43
CA ARG A 139 -5.32 3.66 -18.83
C ARG A 139 -6.39 2.98 -19.68
N PRO A 140 -6.59 3.45 -20.91
CA PRO A 140 -7.52 2.78 -21.82
C PRO A 140 -7.02 1.35 -22.11
N PRO A 141 -7.91 0.40 -22.46
CA PRO A 141 -7.53 -0.98 -22.77
C PRO A 141 -6.47 -1.09 -23.89
N THR A 142 -6.44 -0.10 -24.79
CA THR A 142 -5.47 -0.02 -25.89
C THR A 142 -4.10 0.53 -25.48
N TYR A 143 -3.89 0.87 -24.20
CA TYR A 143 -2.63 1.41 -23.74
C TYR A 143 -1.52 0.35 -23.77
N ASP A 144 -0.49 0.64 -24.53
CA ASP A 144 0.67 -0.24 -24.67
C ASP A 144 1.66 -0.03 -23.53
N TYR A 145 1.55 -0.85 -22.49
CA TYR A 145 2.46 -0.83 -21.35
C TYR A 145 3.89 -1.19 -21.74
N ASP A 146 4.11 -1.99 -22.77
CA ASP A 146 5.44 -2.44 -23.16
C ASP A 146 6.25 -1.31 -23.82
N LYS A 147 5.61 -0.39 -24.53
CA LYS A 147 6.24 0.83 -25.04
C LYS A 147 6.78 1.75 -23.94
N HIS A 148 6.16 1.67 -22.76
CA HIS A 148 6.49 2.53 -21.61
C HIS A 148 7.25 1.76 -20.52
N LYS A 149 7.61 0.51 -20.80
CA LYS A 149 8.39 -0.31 -19.87
C LYS A 149 9.79 0.27 -19.78
N SER A 150 10.24 0.58 -18.56
CA SER A 150 11.62 0.95 -18.34
C SER A 150 12.52 -0.22 -18.76
N THR A 151 13.28 -0.07 -19.83
CA THR A 151 14.22 -1.08 -20.33
C THR A 151 15.54 -1.08 -19.57
N GLY A 152 15.61 -0.33 -18.47
CA GLY A 152 16.81 -0.32 -17.62
C GLY A 152 17.04 -1.69 -16.96
N PRO A 153 18.32 -2.09 -16.78
CA PRO A 153 18.64 -3.32 -16.07
C PRO A 153 18.01 -3.25 -14.68
N LEU A 154 17.46 -4.38 -14.22
CA LEU A 154 17.01 -4.56 -12.86
C LEU A 154 18.14 -4.13 -11.91
N ARG A 155 17.99 -2.98 -11.30
CA ARG A 155 18.94 -2.51 -10.30
C ARG A 155 18.70 -3.34 -9.05
N ARG A 156 19.62 -4.26 -8.78
CA ARG A 156 19.66 -4.94 -7.49
C ARG A 156 19.63 -3.91 -6.37
N ILE A 157 18.87 -4.18 -5.30
CA ILE A 157 18.84 -3.31 -4.13
C ILE A 157 20.27 -3.13 -3.64
N LYS A 158 20.70 -1.86 -3.64
CA LYS A 158 22.02 -1.49 -3.14
C LYS A 158 22.03 -1.60 -1.62
N LEU A 159 23.09 -2.20 -1.07
CA LEU A 159 23.37 -2.15 0.35
C LEU A 159 24.13 -0.86 0.69
N TYR A 160 23.77 -0.24 1.79
CA TYR A 160 24.38 0.97 2.32
C TYR A 160 25.06 0.66 3.64
N PRO A 161 26.21 1.30 3.94
CA PRO A 161 26.99 0.98 5.13
C PRO A 161 26.27 1.33 6.43
N ASP A 162 25.46 2.40 6.42
CA ASP A 162 24.78 2.92 7.60
C ASP A 162 23.41 3.50 7.28
N LYS A 163 22.63 3.74 8.34
CA LYS A 163 21.26 4.26 8.26
C LYS A 163 21.19 5.66 7.65
N THR A 164 22.14 6.52 7.96
CA THR A 164 22.15 7.90 7.47
C THR A 164 22.35 7.93 5.96
N SER A 165 23.33 7.21 5.46
CA SER A 165 23.66 7.13 4.04
C SER A 165 22.50 6.68 3.16
N ILE A 166 21.64 5.78 3.65
CA ILE A 166 20.46 5.35 2.88
C ILE A 166 19.31 6.35 3.01
N ILE A 167 19.04 6.91 4.19
CA ILE A 167 17.98 7.91 4.39
C ILE A 167 18.20 9.14 3.51
N GLU A 168 19.43 9.64 3.41
CA GLU A 168 19.77 10.77 2.54
C GLU A 168 19.51 10.51 1.05
N ARG A 169 19.36 9.24 0.65
CA ARG A 169 19.02 8.82 -0.71
C ARG A 169 17.52 8.65 -0.96
N PHE A 170 16.70 8.81 0.08
CA PHE A 170 15.26 8.74 -0.10
C PHE A 170 14.79 9.85 -1.05
N ARG A 171 13.98 9.48 -2.02
CA ARG A 171 13.34 10.41 -2.98
C ARG A 171 11.93 9.91 -3.28
N LEU A 172 11.01 10.83 -3.43
CA LEU A 172 9.70 10.51 -3.99
C LEU A 172 9.84 10.10 -5.46
N MET A 173 8.99 9.20 -5.91
CA MET A 173 8.95 8.75 -7.29
C MET A 173 7.51 8.89 -7.82
N PRO A 174 7.28 9.72 -8.85
CA PRO A 174 8.26 10.53 -9.59
C PRO A 174 8.90 11.61 -8.71
N PRO A 175 10.10 12.12 -9.08
CA PRO A 175 10.75 13.19 -8.34
C PRO A 175 9.85 14.42 -8.26
N GLN A 176 9.68 14.94 -7.06
CA GLN A 176 8.88 16.12 -6.78
C GLN A 176 9.41 16.84 -5.54
N ASP A 177 9.24 18.14 -5.51
CA ASP A 177 9.56 18.92 -4.33
C ASP A 177 8.54 18.68 -3.22
N CYS A 178 9.04 18.45 -2.02
CA CYS A 178 8.21 18.37 -0.83
C CYS A 178 8.79 19.27 0.25
N LYS A 179 8.02 20.28 0.63
CA LYS A 179 8.42 21.23 1.70
C LYS A 179 8.31 20.63 3.11
N ASN A 180 7.75 19.43 3.23
CA ASN A 180 7.48 18.77 4.50
C ASN A 180 8.58 17.76 4.83
N ASP A 181 9.81 18.23 5.03
CA ASP A 181 10.97 17.38 5.33
C ASP A 181 10.76 16.44 6.51
N TRP A 182 10.03 16.87 7.52
CA TRP A 182 9.66 16.06 8.68
C TRP A 182 8.83 14.83 8.28
N TYR A 183 7.95 14.95 7.27
CA TYR A 183 7.15 13.83 6.76
C TYR A 183 8.00 12.88 5.90
N LEU A 184 8.77 13.45 4.99
CA LEU A 184 9.70 12.67 4.15
C LEU A 184 10.68 11.87 5.00
N ARG A 185 11.23 12.49 6.04
CA ARG A 185 12.14 11.83 6.96
C ARG A 185 11.47 10.68 7.70
N TYR A 186 10.26 10.90 8.21
CA TYR A 186 9.48 9.85 8.88
C TYR A 186 9.30 8.65 7.95
N ILE A 187 8.87 8.87 6.71
CA ILE A 187 8.68 7.82 5.72
C ILE A 187 10.01 7.12 5.41
N ALA A 188 11.07 7.88 5.14
CA ALA A 188 12.40 7.34 4.83
C ALA A 188 12.93 6.43 5.93
N GLU A 189 12.80 6.84 7.20
CA GLU A 189 13.23 6.04 8.36
C GLU A 189 12.49 4.71 8.50
N HIS A 190 11.25 4.65 8.04
CA HIS A 190 10.44 3.42 8.05
C HIS A 190 10.53 2.61 6.75
N SER A 191 11.10 3.19 5.69
CA SER A 191 11.30 2.53 4.39
C SER A 191 12.55 1.64 4.31
N ILE A 192 13.33 1.54 5.39
CA ILE A 192 14.61 0.84 5.42
C ILE A 192 14.59 -0.31 6.40
N LEU A 193 15.46 -1.28 6.16
CA LEU A 193 15.74 -2.37 7.08
C LEU A 193 17.24 -2.62 7.18
N ASN A 194 17.67 -3.10 8.33
CA ASN A 194 19.02 -3.59 8.54
C ASN A 194 19.10 -5.05 8.05
N ALA A 195 19.84 -5.27 6.99
CA ALA A 195 20.19 -6.58 6.49
C ALA A 195 21.58 -6.99 7.05
N GLN A 196 21.91 -8.29 7.03
CA GLN A 196 23.16 -8.79 7.62
C GLN A 196 24.45 -8.07 7.14
N LYS A 197 24.44 -7.48 5.96
CA LYS A 197 25.61 -6.83 5.33
C LYS A 197 25.43 -5.31 5.13
N GLY A 198 24.46 -4.69 5.80
CA GLY A 198 24.18 -3.25 5.68
C GLY A 198 22.69 -2.93 5.61
N TRP A 199 22.38 -1.70 5.24
CA TRP A 199 21.02 -1.19 5.16
C TRP A 199 20.48 -1.27 3.74
N ARG A 200 19.20 -1.60 3.58
CA ARG A 200 18.51 -1.65 2.29
C ARG A 200 17.10 -1.09 2.39
N TRP A 201 16.51 -0.79 1.23
CA TRP A 201 15.08 -0.46 1.14
C TRP A 201 14.21 -1.67 1.49
N ARG A 202 13.06 -1.40 2.07
CA ARG A 202 12.13 -2.40 2.60
C ARG A 202 11.08 -2.79 1.52
N PHE A 203 11.54 -3.15 0.35
CA PHE A 203 10.70 -3.73 -0.71
C PHE A 203 11.52 -4.76 -1.50
N ASP A 204 10.82 -5.62 -2.21
CA ASP A 204 11.45 -6.60 -3.10
C ASP A 204 11.89 -5.92 -4.40
N ASP A 205 13.16 -6.03 -4.76
CA ASP A 205 13.71 -5.50 -6.00
C ASP A 205 13.17 -6.22 -7.24
N LYS A 206 12.75 -7.47 -7.10
CA LYS A 206 12.14 -8.25 -8.19
C LYS A 206 10.75 -7.74 -8.56
N MET A 207 10.03 -7.12 -7.62
CA MET A 207 8.65 -6.70 -7.83
C MET A 207 8.46 -5.83 -9.08
N PHE A 208 9.38 -4.91 -9.35
CA PHE A 208 9.30 -4.04 -10.53
C PHE A 208 9.40 -4.79 -11.85
N ALA A 209 10.06 -5.95 -11.85
CA ALA A 209 10.23 -6.80 -13.03
C ALA A 209 9.13 -7.84 -13.17
N THR A 210 8.61 -8.35 -12.06
CA THR A 210 7.69 -9.48 -12.04
C THR A 210 6.24 -9.05 -11.86
N LEU A 211 5.97 -7.76 -11.57
CA LEU A 211 4.62 -7.25 -11.45
C LEU A 211 3.88 -7.35 -12.79
N GLN A 212 2.89 -8.21 -12.83
CA GLN A 212 1.98 -8.35 -13.96
C GLN A 212 1.02 -7.16 -13.97
N ARG A 213 1.05 -6.38 -15.08
CA ARG A 213 0.18 -5.21 -15.28
C ARG A 213 -1.21 -5.65 -15.73
N LEU A 214 -2.21 -4.79 -15.47
CA LEU A 214 -3.57 -4.99 -15.94
C LEU A 214 -3.68 -4.62 -17.43
N HIS A 215 -3.17 -5.49 -18.30
CA HIS A 215 -3.32 -5.32 -19.74
C HIS A 215 -4.77 -5.61 -20.16
N ASN A 216 -5.36 -4.74 -20.98
CA ASN A 216 -6.73 -4.89 -21.49
C ASN A 216 -7.81 -5.05 -20.41
N TYR A 217 -7.52 -4.64 -19.17
CA TYR A 217 -8.46 -4.72 -18.08
C TYR A 217 -9.38 -3.49 -18.06
N GLU A 218 -10.67 -3.73 -18.03
CA GLU A 218 -11.69 -2.70 -17.90
C GLU A 218 -12.27 -2.71 -16.50
N PHE A 219 -12.07 -1.62 -15.77
CA PHE A 219 -12.66 -1.47 -14.43
C PHE A 219 -14.18 -1.30 -14.52
N LYS A 220 -14.92 -2.09 -13.73
CA LYS A 220 -16.40 -2.06 -13.67
C LYS A 220 -16.86 -1.93 -12.23
N PHE A 221 -17.18 -0.71 -11.82
CA PHE A 221 -17.60 -0.43 -10.45
C PHE A 221 -19.12 -0.48 -10.32
N LYS A 222 -19.62 -1.18 -9.28
CA LYS A 222 -21.01 -1.06 -8.81
C LYS A 222 -21.14 -0.04 -7.68
N CYS A 223 -20.06 0.33 -7.03
CA CYS A 223 -20.02 1.32 -5.96
C CYS A 223 -19.54 2.69 -6.47
N PRO A 224 -19.79 3.79 -5.73
CA PRO A 224 -19.17 5.08 -6.01
C PRO A 224 -17.66 5.02 -6.05
N ALA A 225 -17.06 5.67 -7.06
CA ALA A 225 -15.62 5.76 -7.23
C ALA A 225 -15.19 7.22 -7.35
N LEU A 226 -14.23 7.63 -6.54
CA LEU A 226 -13.62 8.96 -6.57
C LEU A 226 -12.18 8.85 -7.04
N PHE A 227 -11.82 9.72 -7.97
CA PHE A 227 -10.45 9.86 -8.51
C PHE A 227 -9.88 11.20 -8.10
N ILE A 228 -8.68 11.19 -7.54
CA ILE A 228 -7.97 12.38 -7.04
C ILE A 228 -6.58 12.43 -7.67
#